data_5ff304e177004583587e6a9cb99075fb
#
_entry.id   5ff304e177004583587e6a9cb99075fb
#
_cell.length_a   1.000
_cell.length_b   1.000
_cell.length_c   1.000
_cell.angle_alpha   90.00
_cell.angle_beta   90.00
_cell.angle_gamma   90.00
#
_symmetry.space_group_name_H-M   'P 1'
#
loop_
_entity.id
_entity.type
_entity.pdbx_description
1 polymer ?
#
loop_
_entity_poly.entity_id
_entity_poly.type
_entity_poly.pdbx_seq_one_letter_code
_entity_poly.pdbx_strand_id
1 'polypeptide(L)'
;MNKMKHLIMCGGFGTRFWPLSTSDMPKQFLKLLGNKSLLRLTVDRLLKISSMDNIFLVTSKKYKDLIHSEIPEINNDNILYEPSARNTTAAIYYSLKKISFKDSTSIIGVYPADHFIKKESEFISSVSDAYRLIKNDKDRIYTFGIKPNYPSTSYGYIKCKSNTSDSSKIDSFYEKPDLDNAKTMLASNDYVWNSGMFFFNIDTMLNEINSFVPKIKSLFDSIDINKYQQVINIWDDIPKISIDYSVMEKTKKAYCIKADCGWTDLGTWVSLYNLLDKDKEGNVFKGNVVSFKASNNLAIT
;
A
#
# COMPACT_ATOMS: atom_id res chain seq x y z
N MET A 1 -8.16 -6.20 18.18
CA MET A 1 -7.20 -5.83 17.12
C MET A 1 -5.78 -5.57 17.62
N ASN A 2 -5.52 -5.44 18.90
CA ASN A 2 -4.17 -5.16 19.47
C ASN A 2 -3.04 -6.17 19.12
N LYS A 3 -3.32 -7.21 18.33
CA LYS A 3 -2.32 -8.24 17.93
C LYS A 3 -2.01 -8.23 16.41
N MET A 4 -2.67 -7.37 15.63
CA MET A 4 -2.34 -7.21 14.20
C MET A 4 -1.15 -6.26 14.07
N LYS A 5 -0.17 -6.62 13.27
CA LYS A 5 0.95 -5.75 12.93
C LYS A 5 0.70 -5.08 11.59
N HIS A 6 1.11 -3.84 11.46
CA HIS A 6 0.86 -2.99 10.31
C HIS A 6 2.19 -2.63 9.65
N LEU A 7 2.41 -3.11 8.44
CA LEU A 7 3.59 -2.81 7.64
C LEU A 7 3.25 -1.73 6.62
N ILE A 8 3.84 -0.56 6.74
CA ILE A 8 3.68 0.55 5.81
C ILE A 8 4.84 0.52 4.81
N MET A 9 4.49 0.43 3.52
CA MET A 9 5.44 0.44 2.40
C MET A 9 5.80 1.89 2.05
N CYS A 10 6.99 2.33 2.44
CA CYS A 10 7.44 3.72 2.33
C CYS A 10 8.71 3.87 1.45
N GLY A 11 8.92 2.96 0.48
CA GLY A 11 10.14 2.85 -0.32
C GLY A 11 10.10 3.48 -1.73
N GLY A 12 8.97 4.01 -2.19
CA GLY A 12 8.83 4.56 -3.54
C GLY A 12 9.47 5.94 -3.73
N PHE A 13 10.01 6.23 -4.92
CA PHE A 13 10.55 7.56 -5.28
C PHE A 13 9.48 8.62 -5.56
N GLY A 14 8.22 8.22 -5.82
CA GLY A 14 7.01 9.05 -5.86
C GLY A 14 7.10 10.38 -6.61
N THR A 15 7.71 10.43 -7.81
CA THR A 15 7.96 11.69 -8.56
C THR A 15 6.74 12.22 -9.34
N ARG A 16 5.58 11.58 -9.23
CA ARG A 16 4.36 11.92 -10.00
C ARG A 16 3.79 13.31 -9.73
N PHE A 17 4.15 13.93 -8.60
CA PHE A 17 3.77 15.30 -8.24
C PHE A 17 4.90 16.31 -8.46
N TRP A 18 5.79 16.04 -9.42
CA TRP A 18 6.81 17.04 -9.79
C TRP A 18 6.13 18.39 -10.13
N PRO A 19 6.66 19.57 -9.69
CA PRO A 19 7.93 19.76 -8.98
C PRO A 19 7.86 19.57 -7.45
N LEU A 20 6.70 19.34 -6.83
CA LEU A 20 6.57 19.13 -5.37
C LEU A 20 7.23 17.83 -4.90
N SER A 21 7.09 16.75 -5.69
CA SER A 21 7.76 15.49 -5.39
C SER A 21 9.08 15.36 -6.13
N THR A 22 10.13 15.05 -5.39
CA THR A 22 11.48 14.81 -5.90
C THR A 22 12.05 13.53 -5.28
N SER A 23 13.26 13.13 -5.70
CA SER A 23 13.96 12.01 -5.06
C SER A 23 14.28 12.27 -3.59
N ASP A 24 14.37 13.53 -3.15
CA ASP A 24 14.68 13.92 -1.78
C ASP A 24 13.42 14.17 -0.94
N MET A 25 12.32 14.52 -1.60
CA MET A 25 11.01 14.72 -1.00
C MET A 25 9.97 13.90 -1.77
N PRO A 26 9.92 12.54 -1.59
CA PRO A 26 8.95 11.70 -2.28
C PRO A 26 7.51 11.97 -1.83
N LYS A 27 6.56 11.54 -2.66
CA LYS A 27 5.12 11.79 -2.51
C LYS A 27 4.56 11.51 -1.12
N GLN A 28 4.99 10.44 -0.45
CA GLN A 28 4.50 10.05 0.86
C GLN A 28 4.78 11.08 1.97
N PHE A 29 5.77 11.95 1.78
CA PHE A 29 6.11 13.04 2.71
C PHE A 29 5.44 14.37 2.36
N LEU A 30 4.75 14.46 1.22
CA LEU A 30 4.07 15.69 0.81
C LEU A 30 2.79 15.92 1.63
N LYS A 31 2.54 17.19 1.98
CA LYS A 31 1.35 17.68 2.68
C LYS A 31 0.29 18.13 1.66
N LEU A 32 -0.21 17.19 0.85
CA LEU A 32 -1.15 17.48 -0.24
C LEU A 32 -2.57 17.81 0.25
N LEU A 33 -2.95 17.31 1.44
CA LEU A 33 -4.31 17.34 1.97
C LEU A 33 -4.33 17.92 3.39
N GLY A 34 -3.93 19.17 3.53
CA GLY A 34 -3.83 19.86 4.83
C GLY A 34 -2.39 19.90 5.35
N ASN A 35 -2.21 19.85 6.68
CA ASN A 35 -0.92 20.09 7.34
C ASN A 35 -0.11 18.80 7.63
N LYS A 36 -0.65 17.62 7.30
CA LYS A 36 -0.02 16.32 7.54
C LYS A 36 0.43 15.69 6.23
N SER A 37 1.57 15.01 6.24
CA SER A 37 2.01 14.21 5.10
C SER A 37 1.10 12.99 4.89
N LEU A 38 1.13 12.39 3.68
CA LEU A 38 0.36 11.18 3.40
C LEU A 38 0.79 10.01 4.30
N LEU A 39 2.09 9.90 4.59
CA LEU A 39 2.63 8.94 5.55
C LEU A 39 2.04 9.18 6.95
N ARG A 40 2.06 10.43 7.44
CA ARG A 40 1.49 10.76 8.75
C ARG A 40 -0.02 10.45 8.82
N LEU A 41 -0.78 10.77 7.78
CA LEU A 41 -2.20 10.41 7.69
C LEU A 41 -2.43 8.89 7.74
N THR A 42 -1.54 8.11 7.12
CA THR A 42 -1.62 6.64 7.15
C THR A 42 -1.33 6.10 8.56
N VAL A 43 -0.31 6.62 9.24
CA VAL A 43 0.02 6.25 10.63
C VAL A 43 -1.11 6.64 11.58
N ASP A 44 -1.60 7.87 11.53
CA ASP A 44 -2.70 8.35 12.40
C ASP A 44 -3.95 7.48 12.29
N ARG A 45 -4.26 7.04 11.07
CA ARG A 45 -5.40 6.14 10.80
C ARG A 45 -5.19 4.78 11.45
N LEU A 46 -3.99 4.21 11.39
CA LEU A 46 -3.66 2.93 12.00
C LEU A 46 -3.60 3.01 13.52
N LEU A 47 -3.19 4.14 14.09
CA LEU A 47 -3.19 4.38 15.54
C LEU A 47 -4.60 4.36 16.16
N LYS A 48 -5.65 4.54 15.36
CA LYS A 48 -7.04 4.39 15.85
C LYS A 48 -7.42 2.94 16.17
N ILE A 49 -6.66 1.96 15.66
CA ILE A 49 -6.94 0.53 15.80
C ILE A 49 -5.79 -0.28 16.42
N SER A 50 -4.63 0.35 16.59
CA SER A 50 -3.42 -0.31 17.11
C SER A 50 -2.54 0.66 17.87
N SER A 51 -1.48 0.14 18.51
CA SER A 51 -0.42 0.96 19.11
C SER A 51 0.76 1.16 18.15
N MET A 52 1.58 2.17 18.42
CA MET A 52 2.79 2.45 17.64
C MET A 52 3.76 1.25 17.60
N ASP A 53 3.81 0.44 18.66
CA ASP A 53 4.67 -0.76 18.73
C ASP A 53 4.32 -1.82 17.67
N ASN A 54 3.10 -1.78 17.13
CA ASN A 54 2.64 -2.69 16.09
C ASN A 54 2.74 -2.08 14.67
N ILE A 55 3.24 -0.84 14.53
CA ILE A 55 3.42 -0.17 13.24
C ILE A 55 4.89 -0.31 12.83
N PHE A 56 5.10 -0.85 11.64
CA PHE A 56 6.41 -1.05 11.02
C PHE A 56 6.46 -0.26 9.71
N LEU A 57 7.62 0.32 9.42
CA LEU A 57 7.89 0.98 8.14
C LEU A 57 8.97 0.21 7.40
N VAL A 58 8.79 -0.04 6.10
CA VAL A 58 9.89 -0.46 5.22
C VAL A 58 10.20 0.66 4.24
N THR A 59 11.49 1.05 4.18
CA THR A 59 11.92 2.27 3.48
C THR A 59 13.41 2.23 3.14
N SER A 60 13.86 3.19 2.32
CA SER A 60 15.27 3.44 2.11
C SER A 60 15.88 4.18 3.31
N LYS A 61 17.14 3.85 3.67
CA LYS A 61 17.90 4.55 4.73
C LYS A 61 18.03 6.07 4.46
N LYS A 62 17.96 6.48 3.18
CA LYS A 62 17.97 7.88 2.75
C LYS A 62 16.88 8.72 3.42
N TYR A 63 15.73 8.13 3.74
CA TYR A 63 14.56 8.84 4.26
C TYR A 63 14.46 8.81 5.80
N LYS A 64 15.53 8.37 6.49
CA LYS A 64 15.53 8.25 7.94
C LYS A 64 15.09 9.56 8.65
N ASP A 65 15.70 10.67 8.29
CA ASP A 65 15.43 11.97 8.94
C ASP A 65 14.03 12.49 8.64
N LEU A 66 13.53 12.27 7.41
CA LEU A 66 12.15 12.61 7.05
C LEU A 66 11.14 11.78 7.87
N ILE A 67 11.40 10.50 8.07
CA ILE A 67 10.53 9.64 8.90
C ILE A 67 10.49 10.14 10.34
N HIS A 68 11.64 10.41 10.95
CA HIS A 68 11.68 10.92 12.33
C HIS A 68 11.06 12.31 12.47
N SER A 69 11.13 13.16 11.43
CA SER A 69 10.44 14.44 11.41
C SER A 69 8.90 14.28 11.36
N GLU A 70 8.39 13.32 10.59
CA GLU A 70 6.95 13.09 10.41
C GLU A 70 6.34 12.20 11.50
N ILE A 71 7.13 11.26 12.04
CA ILE A 71 6.71 10.28 13.04
C ILE A 71 7.77 10.17 14.15
N PRO A 72 7.95 11.22 14.98
CA PRO A 72 8.98 11.23 16.02
C PRO A 72 8.79 10.15 17.11
N GLU A 73 7.56 9.64 17.23
CA GLU A 73 7.19 8.61 18.21
C GLU A 73 7.49 7.17 17.75
N ILE A 74 7.96 6.96 16.50
CA ILE A 74 8.22 5.59 16.02
C ILE A 74 9.47 4.99 16.66
N ASN A 75 9.39 3.72 17.07
CA ASN A 75 10.55 2.98 17.53
C ASN A 75 11.50 2.69 16.36
N ASN A 76 12.79 2.97 16.53
CA ASN A 76 13.83 2.68 15.52
C ASN A 76 13.86 1.23 15.07
N ASP A 77 13.55 0.28 15.95
CA ASP A 77 13.49 -1.15 15.63
C ASP A 77 12.34 -1.52 14.71
N ASN A 78 11.36 -0.63 14.57
CA ASN A 78 10.22 -0.80 13.67
C ASN A 78 10.44 -0.13 12.31
N ILE A 79 11.57 0.53 12.09
CA ILE A 79 11.96 1.07 10.79
C ILE A 79 12.91 0.08 10.12
N LEU A 80 12.45 -0.57 9.06
CA LEU A 80 13.17 -1.59 8.32
C LEU A 80 13.77 -0.96 7.06
N TYR A 81 15.10 -0.90 6.99
CA TYR A 81 15.80 -0.27 5.87
C TYR A 81 16.12 -1.28 4.78
N GLU A 82 15.54 -1.10 3.59
CA GLU A 82 15.96 -1.80 2.38
C GLU A 82 17.21 -1.13 1.78
N PRO A 83 18.21 -1.91 1.33
CA PRO A 83 19.45 -1.35 0.74
C PRO A 83 19.21 -0.56 -0.54
N SER A 84 18.33 -1.05 -1.41
CA SER A 84 17.90 -0.39 -2.64
C SER A 84 16.49 -0.82 -3.04
N ALA A 85 15.83 -0.09 -3.95
CA ALA A 85 14.48 -0.43 -4.39
C ALA A 85 14.47 -1.71 -5.25
N ARG A 86 13.88 -2.80 -4.73
CA ARG A 86 13.71 -4.10 -5.40
C ARG A 86 12.24 -4.50 -5.60
N ASN A 87 11.33 -3.51 -5.65
CA ASN A 87 9.90 -3.70 -5.75
C ASN A 87 9.30 -4.35 -4.49
N THR A 88 7.98 -4.57 -4.46
CA THR A 88 7.24 -4.86 -3.24
C THR A 88 7.47 -6.25 -2.67
N THR A 89 7.79 -7.27 -3.49
CA THR A 89 8.04 -8.63 -2.97
C THR A 89 9.27 -8.69 -2.05
N ALA A 90 10.38 -8.07 -2.46
CA ALA A 90 11.61 -8.05 -1.65
C ALA A 90 11.39 -7.32 -0.32
N ALA A 91 10.76 -6.13 -0.37
CA ALA A 91 10.47 -5.32 0.79
C ALA A 91 9.53 -6.04 1.78
N ILE A 92 8.46 -6.66 1.28
CA ILE A 92 7.53 -7.45 2.10
C ILE A 92 8.27 -8.66 2.70
N TYR A 93 8.97 -9.47 1.90
CA TYR A 93 9.65 -10.65 2.41
C TYR A 93 10.66 -10.32 3.51
N TYR A 94 11.53 -9.34 3.26
CA TYR A 94 12.48 -8.84 4.25
C TYR A 94 11.78 -8.42 5.55
N SER A 95 10.71 -7.64 5.44
CA SER A 95 9.95 -7.17 6.58
C SER A 95 9.32 -8.33 7.37
N LEU A 96 8.69 -9.27 6.66
CA LEU A 96 8.07 -10.44 7.30
C LEU A 96 9.10 -11.30 8.04
N LYS A 97 10.28 -11.53 7.45
CA LYS A 97 11.39 -12.26 8.11
C LYS A 97 11.86 -11.53 9.36
N LYS A 98 11.98 -10.20 9.35
CA LYS A 98 12.35 -9.39 10.53
C LYS A 98 11.28 -9.43 11.62
N ILE A 99 10.01 -9.30 11.24
CA ILE A 99 8.88 -9.33 12.19
C ILE A 99 8.70 -10.73 12.80
N SER A 100 8.90 -11.80 12.01
CA SER A 100 8.73 -13.19 12.46
C SER A 100 9.68 -13.60 13.58
N PHE A 101 10.85 -12.97 13.68
CA PHE A 101 11.74 -13.20 14.81
C PHE A 101 11.13 -12.85 16.18
N LYS A 102 10.25 -11.84 16.20
CA LYS A 102 9.55 -11.41 17.43
C LYS A 102 8.25 -12.17 17.65
N ASP A 103 7.54 -12.52 16.56
CA ASP A 103 6.26 -13.25 16.59
C ASP A 103 5.95 -13.84 15.21
N SER A 104 6.17 -15.14 15.07
CA SER A 104 5.94 -15.89 13.83
C SER A 104 4.47 -16.11 13.49
N THR A 105 3.55 -15.92 14.45
CA THR A 105 2.11 -16.20 14.27
C THR A 105 1.28 -14.96 13.97
N SER A 106 1.93 -13.80 13.82
CA SER A 106 1.25 -12.51 13.61
C SER A 106 0.39 -12.48 12.35
N ILE A 107 -0.73 -11.77 12.45
CA ILE A 107 -1.49 -11.29 11.30
C ILE A 107 -0.90 -9.94 10.88
N ILE A 108 -0.62 -9.79 9.60
CA ILE A 108 -0.01 -8.60 9.02
C ILE A 108 -1.00 -7.91 8.10
N GLY A 109 -1.13 -6.58 8.25
CA GLY A 109 -1.69 -5.70 7.23
C GLY A 109 -0.57 -4.93 6.55
N VAL A 110 -0.52 -4.95 5.23
CA VAL A 110 0.43 -4.20 4.40
C VAL A 110 -0.28 -3.03 3.76
N TYR A 111 0.28 -1.84 3.87
CA TYR A 111 -0.34 -0.58 3.41
C TYR A 111 0.65 0.27 2.62
N PRO A 112 0.26 0.84 1.48
CA PRO A 112 1.03 1.92 0.86
C PRO A 112 1.06 3.17 1.75
N ALA A 113 2.21 3.83 1.83
CA ALA A 113 2.39 5.04 2.64
C ALA A 113 1.72 6.29 2.05
N ASP A 114 1.36 6.26 0.77
CA ASP A 114 1.03 7.42 -0.05
C ASP A 114 -0.40 7.41 -0.61
N HIS A 115 -1.24 6.49 -0.14
CA HIS A 115 -2.65 6.43 -0.50
C HIS A 115 -3.52 7.26 0.44
N PHE A 116 -4.60 7.82 -0.09
CA PHE A 116 -5.58 8.55 0.69
C PHE A 116 -6.87 7.77 0.88
N ILE A 117 -7.45 7.88 2.07
CA ILE A 117 -8.71 7.28 2.48
C ILE A 117 -9.60 8.40 3.02
N LYS A 118 -10.76 8.59 2.40
CA LYS A 118 -11.70 9.66 2.79
C LYS A 118 -12.60 9.25 3.95
N LYS A 119 -13.08 7.99 3.96
CA LYS A 119 -14.01 7.45 4.96
C LYS A 119 -13.24 6.53 5.91
N GLU A 120 -12.63 7.09 6.94
CA GLU A 120 -11.74 6.32 7.83
C GLU A 120 -12.48 5.28 8.67
N SER A 121 -13.75 5.53 9.08
CA SER A 121 -14.58 4.54 9.78
C SER A 121 -14.78 3.27 8.97
N GLU A 122 -15.09 3.42 7.68
CA GLU A 122 -15.31 2.32 6.75
C GLU A 122 -14.01 1.52 6.51
N PHE A 123 -12.89 2.24 6.42
CA PHE A 123 -11.57 1.61 6.34
C PHE A 123 -11.28 0.78 7.60
N ILE A 124 -11.49 1.34 8.78
CA ILE A 124 -11.27 0.66 10.06
C ILE A 124 -12.16 -0.60 10.17
N SER A 125 -13.42 -0.50 9.76
CA SER A 125 -14.33 -1.66 9.71
C SER A 125 -13.79 -2.73 8.79
N SER A 126 -13.37 -2.38 7.57
CA SER A 126 -12.80 -3.34 6.60
C SER A 126 -11.52 -4.02 7.11
N VAL A 127 -10.65 -3.27 7.83
CA VAL A 127 -9.45 -3.86 8.46
C VAL A 127 -9.84 -4.83 9.59
N SER A 128 -10.89 -4.52 10.35
CA SER A 128 -11.41 -5.39 11.39
C SER A 128 -11.97 -6.70 10.81
N ASP A 129 -12.66 -6.61 9.69
CA ASP A 129 -13.17 -7.79 8.97
C ASP A 129 -12.03 -8.65 8.44
N ALA A 130 -11.00 -8.05 7.83
CA ALA A 130 -9.82 -8.78 7.38
C ALA A 130 -9.16 -9.54 8.54
N TYR A 131 -8.98 -8.88 9.69
CA TYR A 131 -8.43 -9.51 10.88
C TYR A 131 -9.27 -10.69 11.36
N ARG A 132 -10.60 -10.53 11.46
CA ARG A 132 -11.55 -11.57 11.87
C ARG A 132 -11.51 -12.77 10.93
N LEU A 133 -11.50 -12.52 9.63
CA LEU A 133 -11.50 -13.55 8.58
C LEU A 133 -10.19 -14.37 8.60
N ILE A 134 -9.02 -13.72 8.77
CA ILE A 134 -7.72 -14.41 8.85
C ILE A 134 -7.64 -15.22 10.15
N LYS A 135 -8.18 -14.71 11.24
CA LYS A 135 -8.20 -15.46 12.50
C LYS A 135 -8.98 -16.75 12.40
N ASN A 136 -10.05 -16.75 11.59
CA ASN A 136 -10.88 -17.95 11.34
C ASN A 136 -10.22 -18.91 10.33
N ASP A 137 -9.51 -18.38 9.34
CA ASP A 137 -8.80 -19.17 8.33
C ASP A 137 -7.47 -18.49 7.97
N LYS A 138 -6.40 -18.98 8.59
CA LYS A 138 -5.05 -18.42 8.44
C LYS A 138 -4.45 -18.66 7.06
N ASP A 139 -4.98 -19.60 6.29
CA ASP A 139 -4.45 -19.97 4.97
C ASP A 139 -4.93 -19.04 3.85
N ARG A 140 -5.63 -17.95 4.17
CA ARG A 140 -6.14 -16.99 3.21
C ARG A 140 -5.34 -15.69 3.21
N ILE A 141 -5.25 -15.11 2.02
CA ILE A 141 -4.69 -13.77 1.78
C ILE A 141 -5.83 -12.88 1.31
N TYR A 142 -6.01 -11.73 1.97
CA TYR A 142 -7.07 -10.78 1.61
C TYR A 142 -6.47 -9.52 1.01
N THR A 143 -7.21 -8.93 0.05
CA THR A 143 -6.98 -7.56 -0.42
C THR A 143 -8.28 -6.78 -0.41
N PHE A 144 -8.20 -5.45 -0.37
CA PHE A 144 -9.38 -4.60 -0.54
C PHE A 144 -9.63 -4.35 -2.01
N GLY A 145 -10.87 -4.63 -2.42
CA GLY A 145 -11.39 -4.31 -3.74
C GLY A 145 -12.22 -3.04 -3.70
N ILE A 146 -11.85 -2.07 -4.51
CA ILE A 146 -12.52 -0.76 -4.61
C ILE A 146 -13.38 -0.75 -5.86
N LYS A 147 -14.64 -0.30 -5.73
CA LYS A 147 -15.55 -0.22 -6.88
C LYS A 147 -15.02 0.78 -7.90
N PRO A 148 -14.77 0.35 -9.16
CA PRO A 148 -14.34 1.25 -10.22
C PRO A 148 -15.43 2.29 -10.55
N ASN A 149 -15.02 3.52 -10.84
CA ASN A 149 -15.90 4.59 -11.31
C ASN A 149 -15.41 5.25 -12.62
N TYR A 150 -14.25 4.82 -13.13
CA TYR A 150 -13.71 5.16 -14.44
C TYR A 150 -12.76 4.05 -14.92
N PRO A 151 -12.44 3.97 -16.24
CA PRO A 151 -11.56 2.92 -16.78
C PRO A 151 -10.09 3.28 -16.56
N SER A 152 -9.57 3.02 -15.35
CA SER A 152 -8.17 3.29 -15.00
C SER A 152 -7.23 2.27 -15.64
N THR A 153 -6.18 2.75 -16.30
CA THR A 153 -5.06 1.94 -16.80
C THR A 153 -3.88 1.90 -15.81
N SER A 154 -4.02 2.57 -14.67
CA SER A 154 -2.97 2.67 -13.64
C SER A 154 -3.16 1.71 -12.49
N TYR A 155 -4.30 1.03 -12.39
CA TYR A 155 -4.66 0.13 -11.30
C TYR A 155 -4.74 -1.33 -11.77
N GLY A 156 -4.49 -2.24 -10.84
CA GLY A 156 -4.85 -3.63 -11.01
C GLY A 156 -6.36 -3.83 -10.88
N TYR A 157 -6.93 -4.76 -11.66
CA TYR A 157 -8.32 -5.17 -11.61
C TYR A 157 -8.43 -6.59 -11.09
N ILE A 158 -9.38 -6.81 -10.21
CA ILE A 158 -9.66 -8.11 -9.59
C ILE A 158 -11.05 -8.55 -10.00
N LYS A 159 -11.17 -9.73 -10.61
CA LYS A 159 -12.43 -10.40 -10.83
C LYS A 159 -12.72 -11.32 -9.64
N CYS A 160 -13.87 -11.13 -9.02
CA CYS A 160 -14.31 -11.95 -7.90
C CYS A 160 -15.33 -12.99 -8.35
N LYS A 161 -15.26 -14.21 -7.81
CA LYS A 161 -16.36 -15.16 -7.93
C LYS A 161 -17.58 -14.59 -7.22
N SER A 162 -18.79 -14.81 -7.77
CA SER A 162 -20.05 -14.20 -7.31
C SER A 162 -20.23 -14.29 -5.78
N ASN A 163 -20.80 -13.23 -5.20
CA ASN A 163 -20.75 -12.89 -3.78
C ASN A 163 -22.06 -13.14 -3.04
N THR A 164 -21.94 -13.84 -1.92
CA THR A 164 -22.95 -13.85 -0.86
C THR A 164 -22.36 -13.68 0.55
N SER A 165 -21.05 -13.39 0.66
CA SER A 165 -20.31 -13.35 1.93
C SER A 165 -19.45 -12.09 2.09
N ASP A 166 -18.95 -11.83 3.33
CA ASP A 166 -18.06 -10.73 3.70
C ASP A 166 -16.78 -10.63 2.82
N SER A 167 -16.42 -11.71 2.14
CA SER A 167 -15.30 -11.75 1.20
C SER A 167 -15.56 -12.73 0.07
N SER A 168 -14.93 -12.50 -1.07
CA SER A 168 -15.07 -13.35 -2.25
C SER A 168 -13.72 -13.88 -2.69
N LYS A 169 -13.69 -15.15 -3.11
CA LYS A 169 -12.49 -15.72 -3.73
C LYS A 169 -12.17 -14.97 -5.01
N ILE A 170 -10.91 -14.63 -5.20
CA ILE A 170 -10.44 -14.02 -6.44
C ILE A 170 -10.42 -15.09 -7.52
N ASP A 171 -11.02 -14.77 -8.67
CA ASP A 171 -11.01 -15.62 -9.86
C ASP A 171 -9.82 -15.31 -10.74
N SER A 172 -9.58 -14.01 -11.00
CA SER A 172 -8.46 -13.54 -11.79
C SER A 172 -8.01 -12.15 -11.37
N PHE A 173 -6.74 -11.86 -11.63
CA PHE A 173 -6.08 -10.60 -11.32
C PHE A 173 -5.44 -10.06 -12.61
N TYR A 174 -5.62 -8.78 -12.90
CA TYR A 174 -5.11 -8.11 -14.11
C TYR A 174 -4.41 -6.82 -13.71
N GLU A 175 -3.10 -6.81 -13.74
CA GLU A 175 -2.33 -5.62 -13.37
C GLU A 175 -2.23 -4.66 -14.57
N LYS A 176 -2.75 -3.45 -14.40
CA LYS A 176 -2.66 -2.32 -15.33
C LYS A 176 -3.06 -2.70 -16.77
N PRO A 177 -4.34 -3.03 -17.01
CA PRO A 177 -4.83 -3.34 -18.34
C PRO A 177 -4.71 -2.13 -19.28
N ASP A 178 -4.75 -2.37 -20.58
CA ASP A 178 -4.95 -1.31 -21.56
C ASP A 178 -6.34 -0.67 -21.43
N LEU A 179 -6.56 0.45 -22.15
CA LEU A 179 -7.78 1.24 -22.00
C LEU A 179 -9.04 0.48 -22.45
N ASP A 180 -8.96 -0.36 -23.47
CA ASP A 180 -10.14 -1.06 -24.00
C ASP A 180 -10.53 -2.22 -23.07
N ASN A 181 -9.57 -2.94 -22.54
CA ASN A 181 -9.79 -3.90 -21.47
C ASN A 181 -10.35 -3.22 -20.21
N ALA A 182 -9.80 -2.07 -19.78
CA ALA A 182 -10.30 -1.32 -18.64
C ALA A 182 -11.75 -0.86 -18.81
N LYS A 183 -12.16 -0.41 -20.02
CA LYS A 183 -13.56 -0.05 -20.35
C LYS A 183 -14.47 -1.27 -20.25
N THR A 184 -14.04 -2.41 -20.80
CA THR A 184 -14.79 -3.67 -20.76
C THR A 184 -14.99 -4.15 -19.32
N MET A 185 -13.93 -4.11 -18.49
CA MET A 185 -13.98 -4.47 -17.08
C MET A 185 -14.92 -3.55 -16.29
N LEU A 186 -14.88 -2.23 -16.55
CA LEU A 186 -15.78 -1.27 -15.92
C LEU A 186 -17.26 -1.56 -16.27
N ALA A 187 -17.55 -1.85 -17.55
CA ALA A 187 -18.91 -2.08 -18.03
C ALA A 187 -19.53 -3.37 -17.49
N SER A 188 -18.72 -4.41 -17.21
CA SER A 188 -19.21 -5.71 -16.73
C SER A 188 -19.68 -5.68 -15.26
N ASN A 189 -19.27 -4.69 -14.46
CA ASN A 189 -19.49 -4.61 -13.01
C ASN A 189 -18.98 -5.82 -12.17
N ASP A 190 -18.20 -6.73 -12.77
CA ASP A 190 -17.65 -7.92 -12.10
C ASP A 190 -16.28 -7.66 -11.49
N TYR A 191 -15.68 -6.52 -11.82
CA TYR A 191 -14.32 -6.17 -11.41
C TYR A 191 -14.31 -5.10 -10.34
N VAL A 192 -13.31 -5.18 -9.48
CA VAL A 192 -12.94 -4.15 -8.52
C VAL A 192 -11.48 -3.77 -8.72
N TRP A 193 -11.07 -2.56 -8.37
CA TRP A 193 -9.66 -2.17 -8.35
C TRP A 193 -8.94 -2.80 -7.18
N ASN A 194 -7.72 -3.25 -7.38
CA ASN A 194 -6.81 -3.64 -6.32
C ASN A 194 -6.31 -2.39 -5.59
N SER A 195 -6.56 -2.31 -4.30
CA SER A 195 -6.07 -1.18 -3.47
C SER A 195 -4.58 -1.23 -3.18
N GLY A 196 -3.89 -2.36 -3.44
CA GLY A 196 -2.52 -2.58 -3.02
C GLY A 196 -2.35 -2.77 -1.51
N MET A 197 -3.44 -2.99 -0.78
CA MET A 197 -3.42 -3.33 0.64
C MET A 197 -3.67 -4.83 0.81
N PHE A 198 -2.82 -5.50 1.58
CA PHE A 198 -2.88 -6.96 1.75
C PHE A 198 -2.91 -7.35 3.21
N PHE A 199 -3.67 -8.39 3.52
CA PHE A 199 -3.86 -8.88 4.88
C PHE A 199 -3.70 -10.40 4.89
N PHE A 200 -2.85 -10.90 5.79
CA PHE A 200 -2.52 -12.33 5.80
C PHE A 200 -1.87 -12.76 7.13
N ASN A 201 -1.85 -14.05 7.38
CA ASN A 201 -0.93 -14.62 8.36
C ASN A 201 0.50 -14.64 7.80
N ILE A 202 1.49 -14.31 8.63
CA ILE A 202 2.89 -14.16 8.21
C ILE A 202 3.44 -15.42 7.53
N ASP A 203 3.17 -16.61 8.12
CA ASP A 203 3.64 -17.88 7.57
C ASP A 203 3.01 -18.18 6.21
N THR A 204 1.72 -17.86 6.03
CA THR A 204 1.02 -18.05 4.76
C THR A 204 1.68 -17.26 3.64
N MET A 205 1.96 -15.97 3.86
CA MET A 205 2.59 -15.14 2.84
C MET A 205 4.05 -15.55 2.57
N LEU A 206 4.82 -15.89 3.62
CA LEU A 206 6.18 -16.40 3.44
C LEU A 206 6.19 -17.69 2.63
N ASN A 207 5.27 -18.61 2.88
CA ASN A 207 5.15 -19.86 2.13
C ASN A 207 4.78 -19.63 0.66
N GLU A 208 3.87 -18.71 0.37
CA GLU A 208 3.52 -18.36 -1.01
C GLU A 208 4.73 -17.73 -1.74
N ILE A 209 5.42 -16.77 -1.11
CA ILE A 209 6.63 -16.17 -1.71
C ILE A 209 7.72 -17.24 -1.92
N ASN A 210 7.95 -18.12 -0.94
CA ASN A 210 8.91 -19.21 -1.05
C ASN A 210 8.59 -20.17 -2.20
N SER A 211 7.32 -20.43 -2.45
CA SER A 211 6.86 -21.32 -3.52
C SER A 211 6.98 -20.69 -4.90
N PHE A 212 6.61 -19.42 -5.05
CA PHE A 212 6.59 -18.75 -6.35
C PHE A 212 7.90 -18.03 -6.70
N VAL A 213 8.72 -17.68 -5.70
CA VAL A 213 10.02 -17.00 -5.88
C VAL A 213 11.10 -17.67 -5.01
N PRO A 214 11.42 -18.96 -5.25
CA PRO A 214 12.31 -19.74 -4.39
C PRO A 214 13.72 -19.13 -4.26
N LYS A 215 14.17 -18.33 -5.23
CA LYS A 215 15.43 -17.61 -5.16
C LYS A 215 15.49 -16.63 -3.97
N ILE A 216 14.38 -15.96 -3.64
CA ILE A 216 14.35 -15.06 -2.46
C ILE A 216 14.60 -15.88 -1.18
N LYS A 217 13.91 -17.01 -1.04
CA LYS A 217 14.10 -17.91 0.11
C LYS A 217 15.57 -18.32 0.26
N SER A 218 16.18 -18.86 -0.81
CA SER A 218 17.55 -19.36 -0.75
C SER A 218 18.57 -18.27 -0.37
N LEU A 219 18.38 -17.04 -0.85
CA LEU A 219 19.23 -15.91 -0.51
C LEU A 219 19.12 -15.56 0.98
N PHE A 220 17.89 -15.44 1.51
CA PHE A 220 17.72 -15.09 2.92
C PHE A 220 18.06 -16.23 3.89
N ASP A 221 17.96 -17.48 3.48
CA ASP A 221 18.38 -18.63 4.30
C ASP A 221 19.91 -18.74 4.41
N SER A 222 20.68 -18.10 3.52
CA SER A 222 22.14 -18.09 3.53
C SER A 222 22.77 -17.06 4.46
N ILE A 223 21.96 -16.19 5.10
CA ILE A 223 22.42 -15.05 5.90
C ILE A 223 21.78 -14.99 7.27
N ASP A 224 22.44 -14.29 8.19
CA ASP A 224 21.81 -13.76 9.41
C ASP A 224 21.16 -12.41 9.09
N ILE A 225 19.83 -12.39 8.98
CA ILE A 225 19.05 -11.19 8.63
C ILE A 225 19.22 -10.04 9.65
N ASN A 226 19.70 -10.32 10.87
CA ASN A 226 19.95 -9.29 11.88
C ASN A 226 21.27 -8.55 11.61
N LYS A 227 22.15 -9.11 10.78
CA LYS A 227 23.38 -8.47 10.34
C LYS A 227 23.12 -7.71 9.05
N TYR A 228 22.82 -6.42 9.15
CA TYR A 228 22.43 -5.58 8.00
C TYR A 228 23.42 -5.65 6.82
N GLN A 229 24.75 -5.79 7.10
CA GLN A 229 25.75 -5.95 6.05
C GLN A 229 25.52 -7.22 5.22
N GLN A 230 25.08 -8.31 5.83
CA GLN A 230 24.77 -9.54 5.10
C GLN A 230 23.52 -9.36 4.22
N VAL A 231 22.53 -8.58 4.68
CA VAL A 231 21.37 -8.21 3.86
C VAL A 231 21.82 -7.41 2.63
N ILE A 232 22.71 -6.42 2.80
CA ILE A 232 23.27 -5.66 1.67
C ILE A 232 23.92 -6.60 0.65
N ASN A 233 24.72 -7.57 1.09
CA ASN A 233 25.50 -8.44 0.21
C ASN A 233 24.63 -9.30 -0.74
N ILE A 234 23.42 -9.70 -0.30
CA ILE A 234 22.52 -10.52 -1.13
C ILE A 234 21.49 -9.68 -1.90
N TRP A 235 21.35 -8.38 -1.57
CA TRP A 235 20.20 -7.60 -1.96
C TRP A 235 20.08 -7.43 -3.48
N ASP A 236 21.20 -7.27 -4.17
CA ASP A 236 21.22 -7.07 -5.61
C ASP A 236 20.90 -8.34 -6.42
N ASP A 237 21.01 -9.50 -5.80
CA ASP A 237 20.63 -10.78 -6.39
C ASP A 237 19.14 -11.12 -6.26
N ILE A 238 18.39 -10.37 -5.42
CA ILE A 238 16.97 -10.57 -5.22
C ILE A 238 16.20 -10.14 -6.48
N PRO A 239 15.26 -10.97 -7.00
CA PRO A 239 14.43 -10.61 -8.14
C PRO A 239 13.64 -9.31 -7.91
N LYS A 240 13.70 -8.40 -8.89
CA LYS A 240 12.95 -7.12 -8.85
C LYS A 240 11.53 -7.32 -9.40
N ILE A 241 10.62 -7.79 -8.55
CA ILE A 241 9.24 -8.11 -8.94
C ILE A 241 8.25 -7.62 -7.87
N SER A 242 7.04 -7.19 -8.29
CA SER A 242 5.99 -6.81 -7.34
C SER A 242 5.31 -8.04 -6.74
N ILE A 243 4.73 -7.87 -5.56
CA ILE A 243 3.94 -8.92 -4.89
C ILE A 243 2.71 -9.31 -5.73
N ASP A 244 2.18 -8.38 -6.51
CA ASP A 244 1.07 -8.60 -7.41
C ASP A 244 1.43 -9.68 -8.45
N TYR A 245 2.52 -9.50 -9.20
CA TYR A 245 3.00 -10.45 -10.20
C TYR A 245 3.60 -11.72 -9.62
N SER A 246 4.28 -11.61 -8.47
CA SER A 246 4.98 -12.77 -7.91
C SER A 246 4.05 -13.74 -7.20
N VAL A 247 3.03 -13.23 -6.50
CA VAL A 247 2.13 -14.00 -5.64
C VAL A 247 0.66 -13.82 -6.03
N MET A 248 0.14 -12.58 -6.08
CA MET A 248 -1.29 -12.34 -6.13
C MET A 248 -1.96 -12.86 -7.41
N GLU A 249 -1.28 -12.81 -8.54
CA GLU A 249 -1.77 -13.39 -9.82
C GLU A 249 -1.73 -14.92 -9.85
N LYS A 250 -0.94 -15.56 -8.97
CA LYS A 250 -0.67 -17.01 -9.03
C LYS A 250 -1.33 -17.79 -7.91
N THR A 251 -1.49 -17.16 -6.75
CA THR A 251 -2.00 -17.84 -5.56
C THR A 251 -3.48 -18.22 -5.68
N LYS A 252 -3.81 -19.40 -5.21
CA LYS A 252 -5.21 -19.85 -5.07
C LYS A 252 -5.84 -19.47 -3.72
N LYS A 253 -5.06 -18.78 -2.87
CA LYS A 253 -5.45 -18.39 -1.50
C LYS A 253 -5.94 -16.95 -1.42
N ALA A 254 -6.01 -16.22 -2.54
CA ALA A 254 -6.42 -14.83 -2.59
C ALA A 254 -7.94 -14.65 -2.52
N TYR A 255 -8.36 -13.72 -1.66
CA TYR A 255 -9.74 -13.29 -1.43
C TYR A 255 -9.83 -11.77 -1.44
N CYS A 256 -10.95 -11.25 -1.89
CA CYS A 256 -11.24 -9.83 -1.94
C CYS A 256 -12.31 -9.46 -0.91
N ILE A 257 -12.06 -8.41 -0.13
CA ILE A 257 -13.05 -7.72 0.70
C ILE A 257 -13.43 -6.44 -0.03
N LYS A 258 -14.71 -6.24 -0.34
CA LYS A 258 -15.18 -4.99 -0.96
C LYS A 258 -15.14 -3.86 0.07
N ALA A 259 -14.40 -2.81 -0.21
CA ALA A 259 -14.24 -1.67 0.69
C ALA A 259 -14.71 -0.37 0.02
N ASP A 260 -15.68 0.31 0.62
CA ASP A 260 -16.13 1.65 0.19
C ASP A 260 -15.57 2.74 1.13
N CYS A 261 -14.27 2.80 1.24
CA CYS A 261 -13.59 3.74 2.15
C CYS A 261 -13.17 5.07 1.48
N GLY A 262 -13.62 5.34 0.26
CA GLY A 262 -13.24 6.55 -0.47
C GLY A 262 -11.73 6.57 -0.78
N TRP A 263 -11.20 5.43 -1.21
CA TRP A 263 -9.78 5.24 -1.52
C TRP A 263 -9.39 5.91 -2.83
N THR A 264 -8.18 6.47 -2.85
CA THR A 264 -7.44 6.87 -4.06
C THR A 264 -5.95 6.71 -3.84
N ASP A 265 -5.23 6.29 -4.91
CA ASP A 265 -3.77 6.24 -4.89
C ASP A 265 -3.12 7.62 -5.01
N LEU A 266 -3.90 8.71 -5.25
CA LEU A 266 -3.38 10.05 -5.54
C LEU A 266 -2.24 10.00 -6.58
N GLY A 267 -2.47 9.34 -7.72
CA GLY A 267 -1.44 9.07 -8.73
C GLY A 267 -1.10 10.24 -9.64
N THR A 268 -1.94 11.28 -9.70
CA THR A 268 -1.82 12.41 -10.64
C THR A 268 -2.32 13.72 -10.05
N TRP A 269 -1.93 14.85 -10.66
CA TRP A 269 -2.48 16.17 -10.34
C TRP A 269 -3.99 16.23 -10.53
N VAL A 270 -4.53 15.51 -11.54
CA VAL A 270 -5.98 15.40 -11.77
C VAL A 270 -6.68 14.69 -10.61
N SER A 271 -6.08 13.62 -10.08
CA SER A 271 -6.66 12.92 -8.92
C SER A 271 -6.68 13.80 -7.68
N LEU A 272 -5.65 14.63 -7.47
CA LEU A 272 -5.61 15.61 -6.40
C LEU A 272 -6.67 16.71 -6.59
N TYR A 273 -6.77 17.28 -7.79
CA TYR A 273 -7.80 18.27 -8.13
C TYR A 273 -9.22 17.75 -7.88
N ASN A 274 -9.49 16.49 -8.27
CA ASN A 274 -10.81 15.89 -8.09
C ASN A 274 -11.17 15.65 -6.61
N LEU A 275 -10.18 15.51 -5.75
CA LEU A 275 -10.35 15.26 -4.33
C LEU A 275 -10.56 16.55 -3.52
N LEU A 276 -9.98 17.67 -3.95
CA LEU A 276 -10.00 18.94 -3.23
C LEU A 276 -11.32 19.69 -3.47
N ASP A 277 -11.75 20.47 -2.46
CA ASP A 277 -12.89 21.35 -2.57
C ASP A 277 -12.61 22.46 -3.57
N LYS A 278 -13.62 22.79 -4.39
CA LYS A 278 -13.55 23.76 -5.47
C LYS A 278 -14.36 24.99 -5.15
N ASP A 279 -13.90 26.16 -5.63
CA ASP A 279 -14.71 27.36 -5.65
C ASP A 279 -15.89 27.24 -6.66
N LYS A 280 -16.69 28.30 -6.78
CA LYS A 280 -17.87 28.33 -7.67
C LYS A 280 -17.50 28.19 -9.15
N GLU A 281 -16.31 28.58 -9.52
CA GLU A 281 -15.77 28.52 -10.88
C GLU A 281 -14.99 27.21 -11.12
N GLY A 282 -14.95 26.29 -10.14
CA GLY A 282 -14.26 25.02 -10.23
C GLY A 282 -12.76 25.09 -9.96
N ASN A 283 -12.24 26.19 -9.39
CA ASN A 283 -10.83 26.29 -9.10
C ASN A 283 -10.46 25.73 -7.71
N VAL A 284 -9.25 25.26 -7.59
CA VAL A 284 -8.58 24.91 -6.32
C VAL A 284 -7.33 25.76 -6.20
N PHE A 285 -7.29 26.65 -5.24
CA PHE A 285 -6.17 27.53 -4.96
C PHE A 285 -5.58 27.25 -3.58
N LYS A 286 -4.27 27.01 -3.50
CA LYS A 286 -3.51 26.81 -2.26
C LYS A 286 -2.32 27.75 -2.25
N GLY A 287 -2.19 28.57 -1.19
CA GLY A 287 -1.15 29.61 -1.07
C GLY A 287 -1.63 30.98 -1.59
N ASN A 288 -0.68 31.85 -1.95
CA ASN A 288 -0.97 33.22 -2.40
C ASN A 288 -1.25 33.23 -3.91
N VAL A 289 -2.51 33.01 -4.30
CA VAL A 289 -2.93 32.98 -5.70
C VAL A 289 -3.82 34.16 -6.00
N VAL A 290 -3.49 34.91 -7.05
CA VAL A 290 -4.38 35.93 -7.64
C VAL A 290 -4.89 35.37 -8.97
N SER A 291 -6.20 35.35 -9.15
CA SER A 291 -6.83 34.82 -10.37
C SER A 291 -7.68 35.88 -11.07
N PHE A 292 -7.70 35.84 -12.40
CA PHE A 292 -8.57 36.69 -13.21
C PHE A 292 -9.21 35.85 -14.31
N LYS A 293 -10.55 35.82 -14.35
CA LYS A 293 -11.35 35.01 -15.34
C LYS A 293 -10.88 33.58 -15.45
N ALA A 294 -10.52 32.95 -14.33
CA ALA A 294 -9.99 31.57 -14.26
C ALA A 294 -11.10 30.59 -13.89
N SER A 295 -11.14 29.43 -14.54
CA SER A 295 -12.04 28.34 -14.21
C SER A 295 -11.37 26.98 -14.37
N ASN A 296 -11.74 26.03 -13.50
CA ASN A 296 -11.25 24.65 -13.51
C ASN A 296 -9.72 24.52 -13.39
N ASN A 297 -9.09 25.38 -12.57
CA ASN A 297 -7.65 25.35 -12.36
C ASN A 297 -7.25 24.75 -11.01
N LEU A 298 -6.08 24.13 -10.95
CA LEU A 298 -5.36 23.81 -9.73
C LEU A 298 -4.08 24.65 -9.68
N ALA A 299 -3.98 25.56 -8.72
CA ALA A 299 -2.76 26.32 -8.47
C ALA A 299 -2.31 26.14 -7.02
N ILE A 300 -1.03 25.79 -6.85
CA ILE A 300 -0.38 25.58 -5.56
C ILE A 300 0.93 26.36 -5.57
N THR A 301 1.12 27.28 -4.60
CA THR A 301 2.31 28.13 -4.48
C THR A 301 2.98 27.93 -3.14
#